data_06400421576d7059e13fe2ad00af4330
#
_entry.id   06400421576d7059e13fe2ad00af4330
#
_cell.length_a   1.000
_cell.length_b   1.000
_cell.length_c   1.000
_cell.angle_alpha   90.00
_cell.angle_beta   90.00
_cell.angle_gamma   90.00
#
_symmetry.space_group_name_H-M   'P 1'
#
loop_
_entity.id
_entity.type
_entity.pdbx_description
1 polymer ?
#
loop_
_entity_poly.entity_id
_entity_poly.type
_entity_poly.pdbx_seq_one_letter_code
_entity_poly.pdbx_strand_id
1 'polypeptide(L)'
;MKSRFLILGICLMTIATGTFAQKGDDNLSPQRKQAIDSLALEKVRDLSKYISIIGDKSTPWSDAQRVIERAVELFMENSEIGVSSIARPDVNYYKVREYFDRLMQLNYDKVNIDWYKIQYVSDLERQPDGTYVGVITVYQRFQGFDKEKGLIYEDTTKKDITVYVKRKETQIGGRLIGFWDVLLGDIRVKETSK
;
A
#
# COMPACT_ATOMS: atom_id res chain seq x y z
N MET A 1 -23.57 -3.55 -87.72
CA MET A 1 -24.13 -3.90 -86.44
C MET A 1 -22.97 -3.77 -85.41
N LYS A 2 -22.99 -2.73 -84.59
CA LYS A 2 -21.93 -2.42 -83.66
C LYS A 2 -22.34 -2.88 -82.29
N SER A 3 -21.62 -3.88 -81.69
CA SER A 3 -21.83 -4.35 -80.36
C SER A 3 -20.96 -3.48 -79.38
N ARG A 4 -21.64 -2.84 -78.45
CA ARG A 4 -20.95 -2.03 -77.34
C ARG A 4 -20.80 -2.92 -76.13
N PHE A 5 -19.58 -3.28 -75.80
CA PHE A 5 -19.24 -3.89 -74.51
C PHE A 5 -19.18 -2.81 -73.43
N LEU A 6 -20.04 -2.95 -72.39
CA LEU A 6 -20.05 -2.12 -71.25
C LEU A 6 -19.17 -2.79 -70.19
N ILE A 7 -18.02 -2.22 -69.89
CA ILE A 7 -17.13 -2.69 -68.83
C ILE A 7 -17.57 -2.03 -67.51
N LEU A 8 -18.13 -2.85 -66.60
CA LEU A 8 -18.53 -2.44 -65.27
C LEU A 8 -17.29 -2.50 -64.35
N GLY A 9 -16.72 -1.36 -64.03
CA GLY A 9 -15.60 -1.26 -63.09
C GLY A 9 -16.09 -1.38 -61.65
N ILE A 10 -15.76 -2.48 -61.01
CA ILE A 10 -15.99 -2.66 -59.55
C ILE A 10 -14.85 -1.97 -58.78
N CYS A 11 -15.18 -0.83 -58.20
CA CYS A 11 -14.24 -0.10 -57.33
C CYS A 11 -14.21 -0.77 -55.93
N LEU A 12 -13.19 -1.56 -55.66
CA LEU A 12 -13.00 -2.23 -54.37
C LEU A 12 -12.50 -1.16 -53.36
N MET A 13 -13.39 -0.58 -52.56
CA MET A 13 -13.00 0.27 -51.43
C MET A 13 -12.47 -0.61 -50.31
N THR A 14 -11.15 -0.64 -50.14
CA THR A 14 -10.49 -1.20 -48.94
C THR A 14 -10.67 -0.24 -47.80
N ILE A 15 -11.60 -0.55 -46.90
CA ILE A 15 -11.73 0.14 -45.62
C ILE A 15 -10.54 -0.32 -44.73
N ALA A 16 -9.49 0.48 -44.65
CA ALA A 16 -8.43 0.29 -43.67
C ALA A 16 -9.00 0.62 -42.28
N THR A 17 -9.42 -0.41 -41.56
CA THR A 17 -9.74 -0.28 -40.14
C THR A 17 -8.43 -0.06 -39.40
N GLY A 18 -8.03 1.20 -39.23
CA GLY A 18 -6.97 1.59 -38.33
C GLY A 18 -7.38 1.22 -36.92
N THR A 19 -6.83 0.14 -36.38
CA THR A 19 -6.84 -0.14 -34.97
C THR A 19 -6.01 0.96 -34.30
N PHE A 20 -6.65 2.01 -33.82
CA PHE A 20 -6.03 2.94 -32.89
C PHE A 20 -5.77 2.17 -31.62
N ALA A 21 -4.54 1.68 -31.45
CA ALA A 21 -4.04 1.29 -30.14
C ALA A 21 -4.10 2.55 -29.27
N GLN A 22 -5.09 2.62 -28.41
CA GLN A 22 -5.25 3.68 -27.44
C GLN A 22 -4.04 3.58 -26.51
N LYS A 23 -3.02 4.40 -26.80
CA LYS A 23 -1.85 4.59 -25.94
C LYS A 23 -2.40 5.08 -24.62
N GLY A 24 -2.48 4.20 -23.62
CA GLY A 24 -3.04 4.51 -22.31
C GLY A 24 -2.35 5.76 -21.78
N ASP A 25 -3.14 6.77 -21.46
CA ASP A 25 -2.65 8.00 -20.85
C ASP A 25 -1.97 7.60 -19.53
N ASP A 26 -0.63 7.70 -19.50
CA ASP A 26 0.20 7.33 -18.34
C ASP A 26 0.04 8.31 -17.16
N ASN A 27 -0.75 9.36 -17.34
CA ASN A 27 -1.03 10.33 -16.30
C ASN A 27 -2.28 9.93 -15.49
N LEU A 28 -2.19 10.12 -14.18
CA LEU A 28 -3.34 9.92 -13.28
C LEU A 28 -4.36 11.03 -13.49
N SER A 29 -5.56 10.67 -13.98
CA SER A 29 -6.69 11.60 -13.97
C SER A 29 -7.06 11.96 -12.52
N PRO A 30 -7.71 13.12 -12.27
CA PRO A 30 -8.12 13.50 -10.92
C PRO A 30 -8.98 12.45 -10.22
N GLN A 31 -9.88 11.78 -10.94
CA GLN A 31 -10.73 10.71 -10.40
C GLN A 31 -9.91 9.47 -10.03
N ARG A 32 -8.91 9.10 -10.86
CA ARG A 32 -8.00 8.00 -10.56
C ARG A 32 -7.12 8.31 -9.35
N LYS A 33 -6.61 9.56 -9.26
CA LYS A 33 -5.83 9.99 -8.10
C LYS A 33 -6.65 9.83 -6.82
N GLN A 34 -7.89 10.33 -6.80
CA GLN A 34 -8.78 10.21 -5.64
C GLN A 34 -9.04 8.72 -5.26
N ALA A 35 -9.25 7.84 -6.25
CA ALA A 35 -9.44 6.41 -5.99
C ALA A 35 -8.18 5.76 -5.40
N ILE A 36 -7.00 6.12 -5.90
CA ILE A 36 -5.70 5.66 -5.40
C ILE A 36 -5.45 6.16 -3.97
N ASP A 37 -5.71 7.44 -3.69
CA ASP A 37 -5.57 8.03 -2.37
C ASP A 37 -6.48 7.31 -1.36
N SER A 38 -7.72 7.01 -1.74
CA SER A 38 -8.66 6.24 -0.91
C SER A 38 -8.15 4.83 -0.64
N LEU A 39 -7.64 4.14 -1.66
CA LEU A 39 -7.08 2.79 -1.53
C LEU A 39 -5.82 2.78 -0.64
N ALA A 40 -4.96 3.77 -0.76
CA ALA A 40 -3.76 3.87 0.06
C ALA A 40 -4.12 4.09 1.55
N LEU A 41 -5.08 4.97 1.83
CA LEU A 41 -5.60 5.17 3.18
C LEU A 41 -6.26 3.90 3.75
N GLU A 42 -6.97 3.13 2.92
CA GLU A 42 -7.56 1.84 3.31
C GLU A 42 -6.48 0.83 3.70
N LYS A 43 -5.42 0.68 2.89
CA LYS A 43 -4.29 -0.21 3.21
C LYS A 43 -3.60 0.16 4.52
N VAL A 44 -3.44 1.45 4.81
CA VAL A 44 -2.89 1.90 6.10
C VAL A 44 -3.82 1.56 7.26
N ARG A 45 -5.14 1.69 7.09
CA ARG A 45 -6.10 1.27 8.12
C ARG A 45 -6.10 -0.25 8.33
N ASP A 46 -5.95 -1.03 7.26
CA ASP A 46 -5.84 -2.49 7.37
C ASP A 46 -4.54 -2.90 8.06
N LEU A 47 -3.42 -2.25 7.75
CA LEU A 47 -2.17 -2.43 8.46
C LEU A 47 -2.33 -2.14 9.97
N SER A 48 -3.02 -1.06 10.34
CA SER A 48 -3.31 -0.73 11.74
C SER A 48 -4.09 -1.85 12.44
N LYS A 49 -5.12 -2.42 11.78
CA LYS A 49 -5.88 -3.57 12.31
C LYS A 49 -4.98 -4.80 12.48
N TYR A 50 -4.15 -5.11 11.48
CA TYR A 50 -3.22 -6.24 11.55
C TYR A 50 -2.22 -6.08 12.71
N ILE A 51 -1.65 -4.90 12.89
CA ILE A 51 -0.77 -4.59 14.02
C ILE A 51 -1.47 -4.83 15.36
N SER A 52 -2.72 -4.38 15.50
CA SER A 52 -3.50 -4.59 16.72
C SER A 52 -3.75 -6.08 16.99
N ILE A 53 -4.09 -6.88 15.96
CA ILE A 53 -4.30 -8.33 16.09
C ILE A 53 -3.00 -9.06 16.44
N ILE A 54 -1.90 -8.73 15.77
CA ILE A 54 -0.58 -9.36 16.00
C ILE A 54 -0.05 -9.03 17.40
N GLY A 55 -0.28 -7.81 17.87
CA GLY A 55 0.15 -7.33 19.19
C GLY A 55 -0.73 -7.84 20.33
N ASP A 56 -1.95 -8.26 20.06
CA ASP A 56 -2.88 -8.75 21.08
C ASP A 56 -2.44 -10.12 21.60
N LYS A 57 -2.10 -10.18 22.90
CA LYS A 57 -1.62 -11.39 23.59
C LYS A 57 -2.69 -12.48 23.74
N SER A 58 -3.96 -12.18 23.49
CA SER A 58 -5.05 -13.15 23.44
C SER A 58 -5.19 -13.83 22.06
N THR A 59 -4.56 -13.28 21.02
CA THR A 59 -4.59 -13.87 19.67
C THR A 59 -3.78 -15.17 19.65
N PRO A 60 -4.38 -16.31 19.24
CA PRO A 60 -3.61 -17.56 19.07
C PRO A 60 -2.44 -17.38 18.11
N TRP A 61 -1.32 -18.01 18.41
CA TRP A 61 -0.10 -17.87 17.61
C TRP A 61 -0.30 -18.20 16.12
N SER A 62 -1.05 -19.26 15.82
CA SER A 62 -1.37 -19.64 14.44
C SER A 62 -2.18 -18.57 13.68
N ASP A 63 -3.05 -17.86 14.39
CA ASP A 63 -3.88 -16.81 13.81
C ASP A 63 -3.05 -15.55 13.57
N ALA A 64 -2.20 -15.18 14.54
CA ALA A 64 -1.26 -14.09 14.38
C ALA A 64 -0.32 -14.32 13.18
N GLN A 65 0.21 -15.53 13.00
CA GLN A 65 1.05 -15.87 11.84
C GLN A 65 0.31 -15.68 10.52
N ARG A 66 -0.95 -16.11 10.41
CA ARG A 66 -1.77 -15.89 9.20
C ARG A 66 -2.01 -14.39 8.92
N VAL A 67 -2.16 -13.60 9.97
CA VAL A 67 -2.31 -12.13 9.84
C VAL A 67 -1.00 -11.49 9.42
N ILE A 68 0.15 -11.97 9.90
CA ILE A 68 1.48 -11.51 9.47
C ILE A 68 1.67 -11.72 7.96
N GLU A 69 1.31 -12.88 7.42
CA GLU A 69 1.42 -13.12 5.97
C GLU A 69 0.65 -12.06 5.18
N ARG A 70 -0.59 -11.78 5.56
CA ARG A 70 -1.42 -10.75 4.92
C ARG A 70 -0.88 -9.33 5.12
N ALA A 71 -0.32 -9.04 6.29
CA ALA A 71 0.29 -7.75 6.56
C ALA A 71 1.54 -7.50 5.70
N VAL A 72 2.37 -8.52 5.50
CA VAL A 72 3.56 -8.45 4.63
C VAL A 72 3.17 -8.17 3.17
N GLU A 73 2.06 -8.74 2.67
CA GLU A 73 1.56 -8.50 1.31
C GLU A 73 1.17 -7.03 1.02
N LEU A 74 0.97 -6.22 2.06
CA LEU A 74 0.70 -4.79 1.88
C LEU A 74 1.94 -4.01 1.43
N PHE A 75 3.15 -4.56 1.60
CA PHE A 75 4.40 -3.84 1.45
C PHE A 75 5.14 -4.14 0.15
N MET A 76 5.95 -3.17 -0.26
CA MET A 76 7.01 -3.40 -1.23
C MET A 76 8.04 -4.36 -0.64
N GLU A 77 8.65 -5.16 -1.52
CA GLU A 77 9.76 -6.01 -1.16
C GLU A 77 10.89 -5.20 -0.50
N ASN A 78 11.52 -5.78 0.52
CA ASN A 78 12.61 -5.19 1.29
C ASN A 78 12.26 -3.94 2.12
N SER A 79 11.00 -3.57 2.25
CA SER A 79 10.56 -2.46 3.11
C SER A 79 10.93 -2.68 4.58
N GLU A 80 11.16 -1.57 5.29
CA GLU A 80 11.58 -1.54 6.69
C GLU A 80 10.63 -0.70 7.55
N ILE A 81 10.48 -1.11 8.80
CA ILE A 81 9.69 -0.40 9.79
C ILE A 81 10.59 0.14 10.88
N GLY A 82 10.58 1.45 11.07
CA GLY A 82 11.27 2.14 12.13
C GLY A 82 10.54 2.00 13.48
N VAL A 83 11.31 1.71 14.52
CA VAL A 83 10.84 1.60 15.90
C VAL A 83 11.73 2.45 16.79
N SER A 84 11.13 3.26 17.63
CA SER A 84 11.76 4.00 18.72
C SER A 84 10.88 3.91 19.96
N SER A 85 11.41 4.34 21.09
CA SER A 85 10.65 4.46 22.33
C SER A 85 11.18 5.63 23.15
N ILE A 86 10.42 6.10 24.14
CA ILE A 86 10.87 7.15 25.06
C ILE A 86 12.15 6.72 25.79
N ALA A 87 12.24 5.44 26.16
CA ALA A 87 13.39 4.90 26.86
C ALA A 87 14.62 4.67 25.96
N ARG A 88 14.40 4.57 24.64
CA ARG A 88 15.44 4.38 23.63
C ARG A 88 15.12 5.25 22.43
N PRO A 89 15.61 6.48 22.37
CA PRO A 89 15.29 7.43 21.32
C PRO A 89 15.89 7.05 19.96
N ASP A 90 16.93 6.22 19.94
CA ASP A 90 17.51 5.72 18.69
C ASP A 90 16.47 4.90 17.90
N VAL A 91 16.36 5.20 16.62
CA VAL A 91 15.45 4.48 15.73
C VAL A 91 16.13 3.22 15.21
N ASN A 92 15.54 2.06 15.50
CA ASN A 92 15.93 0.79 14.92
C ASN A 92 15.01 0.45 13.74
N TYR A 93 15.59 -0.05 12.66
CA TYR A 93 14.85 -0.46 11.46
C TYR A 93 14.85 -1.98 11.36
N TYR A 94 13.69 -2.55 11.11
CA TYR A 94 13.49 -3.98 10.96
C TYR A 94 12.78 -4.26 9.64
N LYS A 95 13.13 -5.36 8.97
CA LYS A 95 12.34 -5.86 7.85
C LYS A 95 10.91 -6.11 8.33
N VAL A 96 9.93 -5.89 7.43
CA VAL A 96 8.49 -5.92 7.78
C VAL A 96 8.12 -7.18 8.55
N ARG A 97 8.54 -8.36 8.08
CA ARG A 97 8.29 -9.65 8.78
C ARG A 97 8.93 -9.69 10.16
N GLU A 98 10.19 -9.30 10.24
CA GLU A 98 10.92 -9.27 11.51
C GLU A 98 10.24 -8.34 12.54
N TYR A 99 9.75 -7.20 12.09
CA TYR A 99 8.99 -6.29 12.94
C TYR A 99 7.74 -6.97 13.54
N PHE A 100 6.96 -7.70 12.73
CA PHE A 100 5.76 -8.38 13.21
C PHE A 100 6.09 -9.54 14.15
N ASP A 101 7.13 -10.32 13.85
CA ASP A 101 7.60 -11.39 14.74
C ASP A 101 8.03 -10.84 16.11
N ARG A 102 8.73 -9.70 16.13
CA ARG A 102 9.11 -8.99 17.37
C ARG A 102 7.88 -8.45 18.11
N LEU A 103 6.87 -7.95 17.40
CA LEU A 103 5.63 -7.45 17.98
C LEU A 103 4.88 -8.56 18.75
N MET A 104 4.82 -9.77 18.20
CA MET A 104 4.26 -10.93 18.92
C MET A 104 5.03 -11.27 20.20
N GLN A 105 6.35 -11.05 20.22
CA GLN A 105 7.26 -11.43 21.30
C GLN A 105 7.43 -10.36 22.37
N LEU A 106 6.72 -9.22 22.29
CA LEU A 106 6.80 -8.18 23.31
C LEU A 106 6.45 -8.74 24.69
N ASN A 107 7.29 -8.42 25.67
CA ASN A 107 7.14 -8.91 27.04
C ASN A 107 6.19 -8.03 27.86
N TYR A 108 4.90 -8.06 27.53
CA TYR A 108 3.79 -7.46 28.24
C TYR A 108 2.66 -8.48 28.37
N ASP A 109 1.86 -8.38 29.43
CA ASP A 109 0.67 -9.23 29.58
C ASP A 109 -0.47 -8.81 28.62
N LYS A 110 -0.53 -7.48 28.31
CA LYS A 110 -1.43 -6.92 27.32
C LYS A 110 -0.75 -5.78 26.58
N VAL A 111 -1.01 -5.68 25.28
CA VAL A 111 -0.54 -4.59 24.41
C VAL A 111 -1.73 -3.96 23.72
N ASN A 112 -1.82 -2.64 23.72
CA ASN A 112 -2.72 -1.88 22.87
C ASN A 112 -1.88 -1.03 21.90
N ILE A 113 -2.21 -1.10 20.62
CA ILE A 113 -1.58 -0.28 19.58
C ILE A 113 -2.69 0.33 18.74
N ASP A 114 -2.80 1.66 18.83
CA ASP A 114 -3.80 2.43 18.09
C ASP A 114 -3.11 3.36 17.11
N TRP A 115 -3.56 3.33 15.86
CA TRP A 115 -3.17 4.31 14.85
C TRP A 115 -4.29 5.33 14.65
N TYR A 116 -3.94 6.61 14.74
CA TYR A 116 -4.89 7.70 14.62
C TYR A 116 -4.30 8.86 13.79
N LYS A 117 -5.13 9.85 13.44
CA LYS A 117 -4.76 10.97 12.57
C LYS A 117 -4.04 10.52 11.30
N ILE A 118 -4.60 9.53 10.61
CA ILE A 118 -4.09 9.04 9.34
C ILE A 118 -4.45 10.06 8.25
N GLN A 119 -3.43 10.67 7.61
CA GLN A 119 -3.65 11.69 6.59
C GLN A 119 -2.55 11.70 5.54
N TYR A 120 -2.89 12.02 4.30
CA TYR A 120 -1.92 12.32 3.27
C TYR A 120 -1.16 13.60 3.60
N VAL A 121 0.16 13.56 3.43
CA VAL A 121 1.07 14.69 3.67
C VAL A 121 1.61 15.24 2.35
N SER A 122 1.78 14.40 1.34
CA SER A 122 2.25 14.80 0.03
C SER A 122 1.34 14.29 -1.09
N ASP A 123 1.31 15.06 -2.18
CA ASP A 123 0.75 14.57 -3.43
C ASP A 123 1.58 13.41 -3.98
N LEU A 124 0.92 12.58 -4.81
CA LEU A 124 1.60 11.51 -5.54
C LEU A 124 2.49 12.13 -6.64
N GLU A 125 3.81 11.95 -6.50
CA GLU A 125 4.81 12.41 -7.44
C GLU A 125 5.23 11.29 -8.38
N ARG A 126 5.19 11.55 -9.70
CA ARG A 126 5.62 10.58 -10.71
C ARG A 126 7.13 10.48 -10.75
N GLN A 127 7.63 9.25 -10.61
CA GLN A 127 9.05 8.92 -10.72
C GLN A 127 9.45 8.64 -12.18
N PRO A 128 10.76 8.68 -12.53
CA PRO A 128 11.24 8.40 -13.89
C PRO A 128 10.88 7.02 -14.43
N ASP A 129 10.69 6.02 -13.55
CA ASP A 129 10.26 4.64 -13.88
C ASP A 129 8.74 4.51 -14.10
N GLY A 130 7.98 5.60 -14.00
CA GLY A 130 6.54 5.63 -14.14
C GLY A 130 5.77 5.27 -12.85
N THR A 131 6.45 4.92 -11.77
CA THR A 131 5.86 4.74 -10.44
C THR A 131 5.44 6.09 -9.86
N TYR A 132 4.35 6.14 -9.10
CA TYR A 132 4.03 7.32 -8.29
C TYR A 132 4.35 7.03 -6.83
N VAL A 133 4.89 8.03 -6.15
CA VAL A 133 5.30 7.95 -4.75
C VAL A 133 4.63 9.06 -3.95
N GLY A 134 4.10 8.73 -2.80
CA GLY A 134 3.52 9.68 -1.84
C GLY A 134 3.85 9.29 -0.41
N VAL A 135 3.44 10.11 0.54
CA VAL A 135 3.67 9.89 1.97
C VAL A 135 2.36 10.05 2.74
N ILE A 136 2.09 9.10 3.62
CA ILE A 136 1.01 9.17 4.59
C ILE A 136 1.61 9.30 5.98
N THR A 137 1.22 10.31 6.73
CA THR A 137 1.59 10.45 8.15
C THR A 137 0.52 9.83 9.04
N VAL A 138 0.99 9.09 10.05
CA VAL A 138 0.15 8.49 11.09
C VAL A 138 0.74 8.79 12.47
N TYR A 139 -0.13 8.80 13.48
CA TYR A 139 0.28 8.79 14.88
C TYR A 139 -0.08 7.42 15.47
N GLN A 140 0.91 6.75 16.04
CA GLN A 140 0.76 5.48 16.74
C GLN A 140 0.85 5.72 18.23
N ARG A 141 -0.17 5.31 18.98
CA ARG A 141 -0.10 5.18 20.43
C ARG A 141 0.16 3.73 20.79
N PHE A 142 1.20 3.51 21.57
CA PHE A 142 1.54 2.20 22.13
C PHE A 142 1.33 2.20 23.63
N GLN A 143 0.69 1.16 24.16
CA GLN A 143 0.46 0.94 25.58
C GLN A 143 0.79 -0.50 25.95
N GLY A 144 1.68 -0.67 26.94
CA GLY A 144 2.05 -1.96 27.51
C GLY A 144 1.56 -2.09 28.94
N PHE A 145 0.94 -3.23 29.25
CA PHE A 145 0.33 -3.50 30.56
C PHE A 145 0.97 -4.73 31.22
N ASP A 146 1.04 -4.66 32.53
CA ASP A 146 1.34 -5.78 33.44
C ASP A 146 0.08 -6.13 34.22
N LYS A 147 -0.13 -7.43 34.54
CA LYS A 147 -1.36 -7.91 35.23
C LYS A 147 -1.53 -7.28 36.62
N GLU A 148 -0.45 -7.06 37.34
CA GLU A 148 -0.50 -6.57 38.72
C GLU A 148 -0.41 -5.05 38.78
N LYS A 149 0.41 -4.42 37.91
CA LYS A 149 0.73 -3.00 37.96
C LYS A 149 -0.13 -2.15 37.02
N GLY A 150 -0.90 -2.77 36.13
CA GLY A 150 -1.70 -2.07 35.12
C GLY A 150 -0.83 -1.50 34.00
N LEU A 151 -1.09 -0.26 33.54
CA LEU A 151 -0.32 0.42 32.51
C LEU A 151 1.09 0.72 33.01
N ILE A 152 2.11 0.11 32.40
CA ILE A 152 3.51 0.27 32.78
C ILE A 152 4.33 1.01 31.73
N TYR A 153 3.83 1.12 30.49
CA TYR A 153 4.50 1.85 29.43
C TYR A 153 3.48 2.47 28.47
N GLU A 154 3.71 3.72 28.09
CA GLU A 154 2.96 4.41 27.04
C GLU A 154 3.86 5.36 26.26
N ASP A 155 3.72 5.36 24.94
CA ASP A 155 4.29 6.40 24.08
C ASP A 155 3.38 6.70 22.87
N THR A 156 3.67 7.83 22.24
CA THR A 156 3.09 8.23 20.95
C THR A 156 4.23 8.46 19.97
N THR A 157 4.15 7.80 18.82
CA THR A 157 5.13 7.94 17.74
C THR A 157 4.45 8.48 16.49
N LYS A 158 4.97 9.60 15.96
CA LYS A 158 4.64 10.10 14.63
C LYS A 158 5.47 9.35 13.59
N LYS A 159 4.81 8.79 12.59
CA LYS A 159 5.46 7.99 11.53
C LYS A 159 5.02 8.44 10.15
N ASP A 160 5.96 8.42 9.22
CA ASP A 160 5.69 8.60 7.80
C ASP A 160 5.78 7.24 7.09
N ILE A 161 4.77 6.94 6.30
CA ILE A 161 4.65 5.72 5.49
C ILE A 161 4.80 6.13 4.03
N THR A 162 5.81 5.60 3.35
CA THR A 162 5.94 5.76 1.91
C THR A 162 4.88 4.92 1.20
N VAL A 163 4.23 5.49 0.19
CA VAL A 163 3.23 4.80 -0.64
C VAL A 163 3.75 4.75 -2.07
N TYR A 164 3.75 3.58 -2.65
CA TYR A 164 4.10 3.34 -4.05
C TYR A 164 2.86 2.95 -4.85
N VAL A 165 2.68 3.57 -6.00
CA VAL A 165 1.59 3.27 -6.93
C VAL A 165 2.19 2.88 -8.26
N LYS A 166 2.00 1.62 -8.66
CA LYS A 166 2.54 1.04 -9.89
C LYS A 166 1.44 0.59 -10.81
N ARG A 167 1.61 0.84 -12.10
CA ARG A 167 0.75 0.23 -13.11
C ARG A 167 1.13 -1.24 -13.27
N LYS A 168 0.16 -2.10 -13.13
CA LYS A 168 0.27 -3.54 -13.44
C LYS A 168 -0.72 -3.92 -14.51
N GLU A 169 -0.41 -4.98 -15.23
CA GLU A 169 -1.29 -5.57 -16.22
C GLU A 169 -1.54 -7.04 -15.89
N THR A 170 -2.76 -7.48 -16.07
CA THR A 170 -3.14 -8.87 -15.93
C THR A 170 -3.96 -9.32 -17.14
N GLN A 171 -3.89 -10.60 -17.48
CA GLN A 171 -4.66 -11.17 -18.56
C GLN A 171 -5.92 -11.83 -18.02
N ILE A 172 -7.08 -11.32 -18.39
CA ILE A 172 -8.39 -11.89 -18.04
C ILE A 172 -9.16 -12.19 -19.32
N GLY A 173 -9.53 -13.46 -19.54
CA GLY A 173 -10.27 -13.88 -20.72
C GLY A 173 -9.57 -13.54 -22.05
N GLY A 174 -8.24 -13.60 -22.10
CA GLY A 174 -7.43 -13.28 -23.28
C GLY A 174 -7.21 -11.77 -23.53
N ARG A 175 -7.74 -10.90 -22.66
CA ARG A 175 -7.55 -9.44 -22.76
C ARG A 175 -6.58 -8.96 -21.69
N LEU A 176 -5.65 -8.07 -22.04
CA LEU A 176 -4.79 -7.37 -21.07
C LEU A 176 -5.59 -6.25 -20.42
N ILE A 177 -5.70 -6.32 -19.11
CA ILE A 177 -6.37 -5.31 -18.28
C ILE A 177 -5.31 -4.64 -17.39
N GLY A 178 -5.12 -3.33 -17.58
CA GLY A 178 -4.24 -2.52 -16.74
C GLY A 178 -4.95 -2.04 -15.48
N PHE A 179 -4.29 -2.14 -14.34
CA PHE A 179 -4.76 -1.58 -13.07
C PHE A 179 -3.61 -0.92 -12.29
N TRP A 180 -3.96 -0.09 -11.34
CA TRP A 180 -3.01 0.54 -10.45
C TRP A 180 -2.93 -0.27 -9.14
N ASP A 181 -1.72 -0.73 -8.82
CA ASP A 181 -1.45 -1.42 -7.57
C ASP A 181 -0.82 -0.45 -6.57
N VAL A 182 -1.32 -0.44 -5.34
CA VAL A 182 -0.84 0.41 -4.26
C VAL A 182 -0.14 -0.47 -3.23
N LEU A 183 1.12 -0.16 -2.95
CA LEU A 183 1.93 -0.86 -1.96
C LEU A 183 2.50 0.14 -0.95
N LEU A 184 2.61 -0.28 0.28
CA LEU A 184 3.30 0.47 1.33
C LEU A 184 4.81 0.21 1.22
N GLY A 185 5.59 1.22 1.51
CA GLY A 185 7.05 1.14 1.59
C GLY A 185 7.54 1.26 3.01
N ASP A 186 8.70 1.90 3.16
CA ASP A 186 9.29 2.12 4.47
C ASP A 186 8.39 2.94 5.38
N ILE A 187 8.41 2.58 6.67
CA ILE A 187 7.78 3.34 7.73
C ILE A 187 8.90 3.99 8.56
N ARG A 188 8.99 5.31 8.47
CA ARG A 188 10.02 6.12 9.14
C ARG A 188 9.47 6.82 10.37
N VAL A 189 10.17 6.69 11.50
CA VAL A 189 9.86 7.46 12.70
C VAL A 189 10.28 8.92 12.50
N LYS A 190 9.40 9.85 12.84
CA LYS A 190 9.65 11.29 12.84
C LYS A 190 9.87 11.84 14.24
N GLU A 191 9.06 11.37 15.18
CA GLU A 191 9.06 11.87 16.55
C GLU A 191 8.48 10.80 17.47
N THR A 192 9.01 10.71 18.70
CA THR A 192 8.43 9.89 19.77
C THR A 192 8.29 10.75 21.01
N SER A 193 7.11 10.77 21.60
CA SER A 193 6.74 11.55 22.76
C SER A 193 5.91 10.72 23.75
N LYS A 194 5.73 11.26 24.94
CA LYS A 194 4.87 10.70 25.98
C LYS A 194 3.42 11.16 25.76
#